data_71eb180199a200718a8f653290d2fc8e
#
_entry.id   71eb180199a200718a8f653290d2fc8e
#
_cell.length_a   1.000
_cell.length_b   1.000
_cell.length_c   1.000
_cell.angle_alpha   90.00
_cell.angle_beta   90.00
_cell.angle_gamma   90.00
#
_symmetry.space_group_name_H-M   'P 1'
#
loop_
_entity.id
_entity.type
_entity.pdbx_description
1 polymer ?
#
loop_
_entity_poly.entity_id
_entity_poly.type
_entity_poly.pdbx_seq_one_letter_code
_entity_poly.pdbx_strand_id
1 'polypeptide(L)' 'MIETIREHIKEVENFSSESKENSEEFRIKYLGKKGILSELFKKFKEVNANERKVIGKEINILKSKVKEK' A
#
# COMPACT_ATOMS: atom_id res chain seq x y z
N MET A 1 -8.91 5.07 -8.56
CA MET A 1 -8.32 4.59 -7.29
C MET A 1 -7.56 3.28 -7.43
N ILE A 2 -8.12 2.30 -8.12
CA ILE A 2 -7.41 1.03 -8.35
C ILE A 2 -6.07 1.25 -9.04
N GLU A 3 -6.01 2.12 -10.02
CA GLU A 3 -4.78 2.43 -10.74
C GLU A 3 -3.69 2.94 -9.80
N THR A 4 -4.05 3.80 -8.86
CA THR A 4 -3.12 4.34 -7.87
C THR A 4 -2.55 3.21 -7.01
N ILE A 5 -3.42 2.31 -6.56
CA ILE A 5 -2.99 1.17 -5.74
C ILE A 5 -2.04 0.26 -6.53
N ARG A 6 -2.35 0.00 -7.78
CA ARG A 6 -1.50 -0.82 -8.64
C ARG A 6 -0.13 -0.19 -8.89
N GLU A 7 -0.09 1.14 -9.02
CA GLU A 7 1.17 1.85 -9.15
C GLU A 7 2.03 1.69 -7.90
N HIS A 8 1.41 1.77 -6.73
CA HIS A 8 2.12 1.54 -5.47
C HIS A 8 2.61 0.11 -5.36
N ILE A 9 1.82 -0.86 -5.82
CA ILE A 9 2.24 -2.26 -5.83
C ILE A 9 3.49 -2.43 -6.69
N LYS A 10 3.53 -1.79 -7.85
CA LYS A 10 4.70 -1.83 -8.73
C LYS A 10 5.92 -1.22 -8.05
N GLU A 11 5.75 -0.09 -7.37
CA GLU A 11 6.85 0.54 -6.64
C GLU A 11 7.41 -0.39 -5.58
N VAL A 12 6.53 -1.06 -4.84
CA VAL A 12 6.95 -2.00 -3.81
C VAL A 12 7.70 -3.18 -4.43
N GLU A 13 7.20 -3.71 -5.54
CA GLU A 13 7.85 -4.84 -6.21
C GLU A 13 9.23 -4.48 -6.75
N ASN A 14 9.38 -3.26 -7.24
CA ASN A 14 10.65 -2.79 -7.78
C ASN A 14 11.61 -2.29 -6.70
N PHE A 15 11.10 -2.08 -5.49
CA PHE A 15 11.93 -1.62 -4.39
C PHE A 15 12.88 -2.72 -3.93
N SER A 16 14.17 -2.41 -3.90
CA SER A 16 15.14 -3.30 -3.31
C SER A 16 15.85 -2.56 -2.19
N SER A 17 15.73 -3.06 -0.97
CA SER A 17 16.39 -2.43 0.16
C SER A 17 17.81 -2.97 0.28
N GLU A 18 18.77 -2.08 0.18
CA GLU A 18 20.18 -2.42 0.36
C GLU A 18 20.62 -2.23 1.81
N SER A 19 19.79 -1.55 2.61
CA SER A 19 20.08 -1.33 4.02
C SER A 19 18.81 -1.41 4.84
N LYS A 20 18.97 -1.70 6.14
CA LYS A 20 17.84 -1.76 7.06
C LYS A 20 17.17 -0.41 7.22
N GLU A 21 17.94 0.67 7.18
CA GLU A 21 17.41 2.02 7.32
C GLU A 21 16.45 2.37 6.21
N ASN A 22 16.82 2.07 4.98
CA ASN A 22 15.93 2.30 3.83
C ASN A 22 14.69 1.46 3.92
N SER A 23 14.81 0.24 4.40
CA SER A 23 13.68 -0.67 4.57
C SER A 23 12.69 -0.14 5.60
N GLU A 24 13.19 0.38 6.72
CA GLU A 24 12.33 0.96 7.75
C GLU A 24 11.62 2.21 7.26
N GLU A 25 12.32 3.10 6.61
CA GLU A 25 11.72 4.31 6.06
C GLU A 25 10.62 3.96 5.06
N PHE A 26 10.85 2.97 4.23
CA PHE A 26 9.88 2.50 3.27
C PHE A 26 8.63 1.96 3.95
N ARG A 27 8.80 1.17 5.01
CA ARG A 27 7.68 0.65 5.78
C ARG A 27 6.87 1.77 6.44
N ILE A 28 7.56 2.72 7.04
CA ILE A 28 6.91 3.85 7.69
C ILE A 28 6.11 4.66 6.67
N LYS A 29 6.68 4.85 5.49
CA LYS A 29 6.00 5.57 4.41
C LYS A 29 4.66 4.93 4.05
N TYR A 30 4.58 3.60 4.06
CA TYR A 30 3.36 2.88 3.71
C TYR A 30 2.49 2.52 4.92
N LEU A 31 3.11 2.07 6.01
CA LEU A 31 2.40 1.53 7.16
C LEU A 31 2.24 2.51 8.33
N GLY A 32 2.89 3.66 8.27
CA GLY A 32 2.80 4.66 9.35
C GLY A 32 1.40 5.23 9.49
N LYS A 33 1.16 5.94 10.59
CA LYS A 33 -0.16 6.55 10.85
C LYS A 33 -0.62 7.48 9.76
N LYS A 34 0.31 8.19 9.15
CA LYS A 34 0.02 9.07 8.01
C LYS A 34 0.55 8.49 6.71
N GLY A 35 0.73 7.18 6.67
CA GLY A 35 1.29 6.51 5.52
C GLY A 35 0.28 6.36 4.38
N ILE A 36 0.80 5.89 3.25
CA ILE A 36 0.00 5.70 2.04
C ILE A 36 -1.17 4.75 2.28
N LEU A 37 -0.94 3.66 3.02
CA LEU A 37 -2.00 2.69 3.31
C LEU A 37 -3.13 3.31 4.15
N SER A 38 -2.79 4.17 5.10
CA SER A 38 -3.80 4.85 5.90
C SER A 38 -4.69 5.73 5.04
N GLU A 39 -4.11 6.45 4.09
CA GLU A 39 -4.88 7.27 3.16
C GLU A 39 -5.75 6.42 2.25
N LEU A 40 -5.24 5.30 1.78
CA LEU A 40 -6.00 4.39 0.95
C LEU A 40 -7.19 3.80 1.70
N PHE A 41 -7.02 3.48 2.99
CA PHE A 41 -8.12 3.00 3.81
C PHE A 41 -9.20 4.05 4.02
N LYS A 42 -8.81 5.32 4.16
CA LYS A 42 -9.78 6.41 4.26
C LYS A 42 -10.61 6.53 2.99
N LYS A 43 -9.96 6.49 1.84
CA LYS A 43 -10.64 6.53 0.55
C LYS A 43 -11.49 5.29 0.32
N PHE A 44 -11.02 4.15 0.80
CA PHE A 44 -11.74 2.88 0.72
C PHE A 44 -13.13 2.95 1.34
N LYS A 45 -13.28 3.69 2.43
CA LYS A 45 -14.56 3.86 3.09
C LYS A 45 -15.56 4.67 2.27
N GLU A 46 -15.09 5.47 1.34
CA GLU A 46 -15.92 6.34 0.53
C GLU A 46 -16.38 5.67 -0.78
N VAL A 47 -15.77 4.55 -1.16
CA VAL A 47 -16.19 3.87 -2.39
C VAL A 47 -17.41 3.00 -2.19
N ASN A 48 -18.11 2.67 -3.29
CA ASN A 48 -19.29 1.85 -3.20
C ASN A 48 -18.94 0.38 -2.91
N ALA A 49 -19.96 -0.43 -2.56
CA ALA A 49 -19.74 -1.81 -2.12
C ALA A 49 -19.06 -2.69 -3.18
N ASN A 50 -19.41 -2.49 -4.44
CA ASN A 50 -18.83 -3.30 -5.52
C ASN A 50 -17.34 -3.03 -5.71
N GLU A 51 -16.97 -1.76 -5.69
CA GLU A 51 -15.57 -1.37 -5.81
C GLU A 51 -14.77 -1.73 -4.56
N ARG A 52 -15.45 -1.69 -3.40
CA ARG A 52 -14.80 -1.98 -2.12
C ARG A 52 -14.17 -3.37 -2.09
N LYS A 53 -14.83 -4.37 -2.67
CA LYS A 53 -14.29 -5.72 -2.71
C LYS A 53 -12.96 -5.78 -3.46
N VAL A 54 -12.91 -5.15 -4.62
CA VAL A 54 -11.72 -5.15 -5.46
C VAL A 54 -10.60 -4.33 -4.83
N ILE A 55 -10.94 -3.14 -4.37
CA ILE A 55 -9.97 -2.23 -3.74
C ILE A 55 -9.40 -2.84 -2.47
N GLY A 56 -10.25 -3.44 -1.65
CA GLY A 56 -9.82 -4.09 -0.42
C GLY A 56 -8.82 -5.21 -0.67
N LYS A 57 -9.06 -6.00 -1.72
CA LYS A 57 -8.14 -7.07 -2.11
C LYS A 57 -6.80 -6.50 -2.54
N GLU A 58 -6.81 -5.45 -3.36
CA GLU A 58 -5.58 -4.81 -3.83
C GLU A 58 -4.80 -4.17 -2.68
N ILE A 59 -5.50 -3.52 -1.75
CA ILE A 59 -4.86 -2.94 -0.57
C ILE A 59 -4.18 -4.00 0.28
N ASN A 60 -4.83 -5.16 0.46
CA ASN A 60 -4.25 -6.27 1.20
C ASN A 60 -2.99 -6.81 0.51
N ILE A 61 -3.01 -6.90 -0.81
CA ILE A 61 -1.84 -7.33 -1.59
C ILE A 61 -0.70 -6.35 -1.37
N LEU A 62 -0.98 -5.06 -1.46
CA LEU A 62 0.03 -4.02 -1.24
C LEU A 62 0.62 -4.13 0.16
N LYS A 63 -0.23 -4.27 1.16
CA LYS A 63 0.19 -4.40 2.56
C LYS A 63 1.12 -5.59 2.76
N SER A 64 0.76 -6.74 2.18
CA SER A 64 1.57 -7.95 2.27
C SER A 64 2.94 -7.76 1.63
N LYS A 65 2.97 -7.13 0.46
CA LYS A 65 4.23 -6.88 -0.24
C LYS A 65 5.14 -5.93 0.54
N VAL A 66 4.57 -4.90 1.15
CA VAL A 66 5.34 -3.98 1.98
C VAL A 66 5.95 -4.70 3.17
N LYS A 67 5.19 -5.59 3.80
CA LYS A 67 5.68 -6.37 4.94
C LYS A 67 6.82 -7.32 4.56
N GLU A 68 6.76 -7.86 3.35
CA GLU A 68 7.80 -8.77 2.86
C GLU A 68 9.12 -8.05 2.56
N LYS A 69 9.08 -6.78 2.28
CA LYS A 69 10.28 -5.99 2.01
C LYS A 69 10.88 -5.46 3.30
#